data_e55c480ae11e8e5d72973c475eb3cd68
#
_entry.id   e55c480ae11e8e5d72973c475eb3cd68
#
_cell.length_a   1.000
_cell.length_b   1.000
_cell.length_c   1.000
_cell.angle_alpha   90.00
_cell.angle_beta   90.00
_cell.angle_gamma   90.00
#
_symmetry.space_group_name_H-M   'P 1'
#
loop_
_entity.id
_entity.type
_entity.pdbx_description
1 polymer ?
#
loop_
_entity_poly.entity_id
_entity_poly.type
_entity_poly.pdbx_seq_one_letter_code
_entity_poly.pdbx_strand_id
1 'polypeptide(L)'
;MIKWLMWPARRGAVALAIACVAAASVSEATAAEDNPYGLIDAKVVSVGTMGDAKPYAFTQAGGTFTGFDVELFQNVASRLGFKPDQVIFTGQEFSALMPSVANGRFDVAVAAIGTTEARKKTVDFSDGYLAGYLSVLTADKTITSADGLKGKRLGVVQGTLQEIYAAKNFIGTDLVKFPDNNSAVSALNNGTVDAHFLDYEAAKDYGQRYPDLKIAVNIPSFDAPAGFVIRKGNDKLRNALNTALHAAMQDGTWKTLYEKWFPGSPMPDQYLPKK
;
A
#
# COMPACT_ATOMS: atom_id res chain seq x y z
N MET A 1 43.58 66.76 53.80
CA MET A 1 43.03 67.25 52.53
C MET A 1 43.08 66.13 51.50
N ILE A 2 41.99 65.37 51.31
CA ILE A 2 41.85 64.50 50.15
C ILE A 2 40.35 64.42 49.90
N LYS A 3 39.93 64.82 48.68
CA LYS A 3 38.55 64.87 48.20
C LYS A 3 38.03 63.49 47.80
N TRP A 4 36.83 63.19 48.24
CA TRP A 4 36.04 62.05 47.76
C TRP A 4 35.46 62.32 46.35
N LEU A 5 35.65 61.41 45.44
CA LEU A 5 34.98 61.41 44.12
C LEU A 5 33.97 60.24 44.10
N MET A 6 32.72 60.61 44.10
CA MET A 6 31.61 59.66 43.95
C MET A 6 31.42 59.30 42.46
N TRP A 7 31.32 58.02 42.16
CA TRP A 7 30.96 57.52 40.83
C TRP A 7 29.48 57.09 40.82
N PRO A 8 28.69 57.47 39.81
CA PRO A 8 27.29 57.11 39.77
C PRO A 8 27.06 55.68 39.19
N ALA A 9 26.12 54.99 39.81
CA ALA A 9 25.65 53.67 39.43
C ALA A 9 24.96 53.71 38.06
N ARG A 10 25.41 52.87 37.13
CA ARG A 10 24.68 52.53 35.86
C ARG A 10 23.60 51.49 36.14
N ARG A 11 22.35 51.94 36.14
CA ARG A 11 21.18 51.08 35.91
C ARG A 11 20.97 50.98 34.40
N GLY A 12 20.96 49.76 33.87
CA GLY A 12 20.55 49.52 32.46
C GLY A 12 21.10 48.25 31.90
N ALA A 13 20.48 47.09 32.18
CA ALA A 13 20.58 45.87 31.38
C ALA A 13 19.64 44.79 31.94
N VAL A 14 18.32 44.97 31.88
CA VAL A 14 17.34 43.89 32.02
C VAL A 14 16.13 44.22 31.12
N ALA A 15 16.30 44.16 29.80
CA ALA A 15 15.17 44.32 28.88
C ALA A 15 15.39 43.63 27.52
N LEU A 16 16.29 42.64 27.38
CA LEU A 16 16.53 42.02 26.08
C LEU A 16 16.39 40.47 26.05
N ALA A 17 15.91 39.85 27.12
CA ALA A 17 15.82 38.39 27.18
C ALA A 17 14.39 37.81 26.96
N ILE A 18 13.35 38.63 26.79
CA ILE A 18 11.95 38.15 26.69
C ILE A 18 11.45 38.08 25.23
N ALA A 19 12.11 38.75 24.28
CA ALA A 19 11.66 38.81 22.89
C ALA A 19 12.03 37.56 22.05
N CYS A 20 12.99 36.71 22.46
CA CYS A 20 13.42 35.56 21.68
C CYS A 20 12.60 34.28 21.93
N VAL A 21 11.84 34.19 23.03
CA VAL A 21 11.04 32.97 23.32
C VAL A 21 9.69 32.96 22.62
N ALA A 22 9.15 34.16 22.30
CA ALA A 22 7.86 34.26 21.59
C ALA A 22 7.96 33.97 20.07
N ALA A 23 9.16 34.11 19.46
CA ALA A 23 9.34 33.89 18.04
C ALA A 23 9.50 32.40 17.66
N ALA A 24 9.98 31.54 18.59
CA ALA A 24 10.15 30.13 18.35
C ALA A 24 8.81 29.33 18.38
N SER A 25 7.85 29.77 19.18
CA SER A 25 6.54 29.11 19.29
C SER A 25 5.60 29.42 18.13
N VAL A 26 5.80 30.51 17.39
CA VAL A 26 4.98 30.85 16.22
C VAL A 26 5.43 30.06 15.00
N SER A 27 6.72 29.66 14.92
CA SER A 27 7.25 28.89 13.78
C SER A 27 6.82 27.40 13.76
N GLU A 28 6.63 26.80 14.95
CA GLU A 28 6.14 25.40 15.01
C GLU A 28 4.63 25.28 14.71
N ALA A 29 3.83 26.29 15.07
CA ALA A 29 2.40 26.31 14.79
C ALA A 29 2.12 26.49 13.29
N THR A 30 2.89 27.32 12.57
CA THR A 30 2.74 27.51 11.12
C THR A 30 3.22 26.28 10.32
N ALA A 31 4.29 25.60 10.75
CA ALA A 31 4.74 24.38 10.10
C ALA A 31 3.74 23.22 10.24
N ALA A 32 2.96 23.15 11.31
CA ALA A 32 1.91 22.15 11.51
C ALA A 32 0.64 22.42 10.67
N GLU A 33 0.33 23.68 10.35
CA GLU A 33 -0.77 24.05 9.44
C GLU A 33 -0.39 23.80 7.98
N ASP A 34 0.87 23.94 7.61
CA ASP A 34 1.36 23.70 6.24
C ASP A 34 1.48 22.21 5.87
N ASN A 35 1.50 21.30 6.84
CA ASN A 35 1.58 19.84 6.61
C ASN A 35 0.59 19.08 7.52
N PRO A 36 -0.72 19.18 7.25
CA PRO A 36 -1.75 18.64 8.14
C PRO A 36 -1.72 17.11 8.22
N TYR A 37 -1.15 16.44 7.22
CA TYR A 37 -1.09 14.97 7.13
C TYR A 37 0.26 14.37 7.53
N GLY A 38 1.26 15.20 7.87
CA GLY A 38 2.60 14.73 8.24
C GLY A 38 3.30 13.96 7.13
N LEU A 39 3.15 14.44 5.87
CA LEU A 39 3.79 13.88 4.68
C LEU A 39 5.31 14.16 4.68
N ILE A 40 6.04 13.43 3.85
CA ILE A 40 7.48 13.67 3.62
C ILE A 40 7.68 15.04 2.96
N ASP A 41 6.88 15.36 1.96
CA ASP A 41 6.75 16.68 1.36
C ASP A 41 5.28 17.13 1.47
N ALA A 42 5.02 18.24 2.13
CA ALA A 42 3.66 18.74 2.35
C ALA A 42 2.85 19.00 1.07
N LYS A 43 3.52 19.12 -0.09
CA LYS A 43 2.89 19.47 -1.37
C LYS A 43 2.52 18.26 -2.22
N VAL A 44 3.06 17.08 -1.93
CA VAL A 44 2.85 15.87 -2.72
C VAL A 44 2.67 14.66 -1.83
N VAL A 45 1.90 13.69 -2.29
CA VAL A 45 1.81 12.36 -1.67
C VAL A 45 2.69 11.41 -2.48
N SER A 46 3.75 10.89 -1.86
CA SER A 46 4.63 9.90 -2.45
C SER A 46 4.06 8.49 -2.21
N VAL A 47 3.84 7.74 -3.30
CA VAL A 47 3.15 6.45 -3.28
C VAL A 47 4.03 5.37 -3.87
N GLY A 48 4.38 4.36 -3.07
CA GLY A 48 4.99 3.13 -3.54
C GLY A 48 3.95 2.15 -4.08
N THR A 49 4.18 1.53 -5.24
CA THR A 49 3.25 0.56 -5.82
C THR A 49 3.97 -0.50 -6.64
N MET A 50 3.25 -1.54 -7.06
CA MET A 50 3.73 -2.51 -8.04
C MET A 50 3.43 -2.04 -9.46
N GLY A 51 4.16 -2.56 -10.45
CA GLY A 51 3.97 -2.23 -11.87
C GLY A 51 3.40 -3.37 -12.72
N ASP A 52 3.06 -4.52 -12.12
CA ASP A 52 2.73 -5.76 -12.85
C ASP A 52 1.55 -6.55 -12.24
N ALA A 53 0.87 -6.01 -11.24
CA ALA A 53 -0.24 -6.68 -10.56
C ALA A 53 -1.61 -6.26 -11.13
N LYS A 54 -1.84 -6.46 -12.43
CA LYS A 54 -3.16 -6.20 -13.03
C LYS A 54 -4.21 -7.19 -12.49
N PRO A 55 -5.44 -6.74 -12.16
CA PRO A 55 -6.02 -5.41 -12.39
C PRO A 55 -5.84 -4.40 -11.24
N TYR A 56 -5.05 -4.71 -10.21
CA TYR A 56 -4.90 -3.89 -9.00
C TYR A 56 -4.02 -2.65 -9.22
N ALA A 57 -2.72 -2.87 -9.49
CA ALA A 57 -1.75 -1.82 -9.75
C ALA A 57 -0.74 -2.27 -10.81
N PHE A 58 -0.71 -1.61 -11.95
CA PHE A 58 0.17 -1.99 -13.06
C PHE A 58 0.53 -0.78 -13.92
N THR A 59 1.59 -0.95 -14.72
CA THR A 59 2.07 0.08 -15.65
C THR A 59 1.48 -0.15 -17.04
N GLN A 60 0.89 0.88 -17.61
CA GLN A 60 0.44 0.89 -19.02
C GLN A 60 1.60 1.20 -19.97
N ALA A 61 1.37 0.99 -21.27
CA ALA A 61 2.25 1.54 -22.32
C ALA A 61 2.41 3.06 -22.12
N GLY A 62 3.66 3.53 -22.05
CA GLY A 62 3.95 4.93 -21.71
C GLY A 62 4.33 5.20 -20.26
N GLY A 63 4.36 4.16 -19.39
CA GLY A 63 4.91 4.27 -18.03
C GLY A 63 3.94 4.77 -16.96
N THR A 64 2.67 5.02 -17.30
CA THR A 64 1.65 5.48 -16.34
C THR A 64 1.10 4.33 -15.52
N PHE A 65 1.03 4.51 -14.21
CA PHE A 65 0.38 3.56 -13.31
C PHE A 65 -1.15 3.67 -13.40
N THR A 66 -1.82 2.53 -13.35
CA THR A 66 -3.28 2.41 -13.37
C THR A 66 -3.71 1.13 -12.66
N GLY A 67 -5.02 0.91 -12.57
CA GLY A 67 -5.63 -0.24 -11.90
C GLY A 67 -6.56 0.20 -10.77
N PHE A 68 -7.26 -0.77 -10.21
CA PHE A 68 -8.26 -0.49 -9.16
C PHE A 68 -7.66 0.28 -7.98
N ASP A 69 -6.54 -0.20 -7.46
CA ASP A 69 -5.87 0.40 -6.31
C ASP A 69 -5.37 1.80 -6.59
N VAL A 70 -4.78 2.00 -7.78
CA VAL A 70 -4.24 3.30 -8.20
C VAL A 70 -5.37 4.33 -8.34
N GLU A 71 -6.45 3.97 -9.05
CA GLU A 71 -7.57 4.88 -9.27
C GLU A 71 -8.37 5.15 -7.99
N LEU A 72 -8.53 4.14 -7.13
CA LEU A 72 -9.16 4.35 -5.82
C LEU A 72 -8.33 5.30 -4.96
N PHE A 73 -7.00 5.09 -4.90
CA PHE A 73 -6.13 5.96 -4.13
C PHE A 73 -6.10 7.39 -4.68
N GLN A 74 -6.06 7.57 -6.00
CA GLN A 74 -6.16 8.89 -6.63
C GLN A 74 -7.46 9.61 -6.25
N ASN A 75 -8.60 8.88 -6.24
CA ASN A 75 -9.87 9.44 -5.79
C ASN A 75 -9.82 9.82 -4.30
N VAL A 76 -9.30 8.94 -3.43
CA VAL A 76 -9.14 9.21 -2.00
C VAL A 76 -8.24 10.43 -1.78
N ALA A 77 -7.10 10.52 -2.45
CA ALA A 77 -6.19 11.66 -2.34
C ALA A 77 -6.84 12.98 -2.83
N SER A 78 -7.65 12.92 -3.89
CA SER A 78 -8.37 14.10 -4.39
C SER A 78 -9.36 14.67 -3.36
N ARG A 79 -9.96 13.80 -2.52
CA ARG A 79 -10.84 14.21 -1.42
C ARG A 79 -10.08 14.87 -0.25
N LEU A 80 -8.78 14.64 -0.16
CA LEU A 80 -7.87 15.32 0.76
C LEU A 80 -7.36 16.66 0.19
N GLY A 81 -7.73 17.01 -1.05
CA GLY A 81 -7.34 18.24 -1.72
C GLY A 81 -6.14 18.12 -2.66
N PHE A 82 -5.56 16.93 -2.84
CA PHE A 82 -4.42 16.73 -3.75
C PHE A 82 -4.89 16.64 -5.20
N LYS A 83 -4.19 17.34 -6.09
CA LYS A 83 -4.39 17.24 -7.54
C LYS A 83 -3.71 15.97 -8.08
N PRO A 84 -4.08 15.49 -9.28
CA PRO A 84 -3.46 14.30 -9.87
C PRO A 84 -1.93 14.40 -10.00
N ASP A 85 -1.39 15.56 -10.31
CA ASP A 85 0.06 15.84 -10.43
C ASP A 85 0.79 15.93 -9.07
N GLN A 86 0.04 15.95 -7.97
CA GLN A 86 0.56 15.92 -6.60
C GLN A 86 0.55 14.50 -5.98
N VAL A 87 0.07 13.49 -6.71
CA VAL A 87 0.09 12.08 -6.27
C VAL A 87 1.11 11.32 -7.12
N ILE A 88 2.29 11.09 -6.56
CA ILE A 88 3.45 10.57 -7.30
C ILE A 88 3.61 9.08 -7.04
N PHE A 89 3.26 8.26 -8.01
CA PHE A 89 3.44 6.81 -7.95
C PHE A 89 4.86 6.41 -8.39
N THR A 90 5.48 5.50 -7.63
CA THR A 90 6.79 4.92 -7.94
C THR A 90 6.71 3.41 -7.83
N GLY A 91 7.11 2.71 -8.89
CA GLY A 91 7.16 1.25 -8.93
C GLY A 91 8.27 0.68 -8.06
N GLN A 92 7.94 -0.38 -7.33
CA GLN A 92 8.88 -1.10 -6.48
C GLN A 92 8.44 -2.57 -6.32
N GLU A 93 9.40 -3.45 -6.02
CA GLU A 93 9.11 -4.83 -5.63
C GLU A 93 8.23 -4.87 -4.37
N PHE A 94 7.31 -5.83 -4.30
CA PHE A 94 6.35 -5.95 -3.21
C PHE A 94 7.03 -6.03 -1.83
N SER A 95 8.10 -6.83 -1.73
CA SER A 95 8.86 -7.04 -0.49
C SER A 95 9.46 -5.75 0.09
N ALA A 96 9.71 -4.75 -0.76
CA ALA A 96 10.32 -3.49 -0.37
C ALA A 96 9.30 -2.38 -0.07
N LEU A 97 8.00 -2.54 -0.41
CA LEU A 97 6.99 -1.50 -0.24
C LEU A 97 6.81 -1.09 1.24
N MET A 98 6.53 -2.04 2.12
CA MET A 98 6.31 -1.75 3.54
C MET A 98 7.58 -1.22 4.25
N PRO A 99 8.79 -1.80 4.04
CA PRO A 99 10.02 -1.20 4.54
C PRO A 99 10.26 0.23 4.03
N SER A 100 9.93 0.53 2.78
CA SER A 100 10.08 1.88 2.22
C SER A 100 9.16 2.90 2.90
N VAL A 101 7.90 2.52 3.21
CA VAL A 101 6.99 3.37 4.00
C VAL A 101 7.48 3.52 5.44
N ALA A 102 7.89 2.43 6.10
CA ALA A 102 8.39 2.47 7.48
C ALA A 102 9.62 3.39 7.61
N ASN A 103 10.50 3.40 6.61
CA ASN A 103 11.71 4.23 6.59
C ASN A 103 11.50 5.63 6.01
N GLY A 104 10.26 6.04 5.71
CA GLY A 104 9.93 7.37 5.21
C GLY A 104 10.39 7.66 3.78
N ARG A 105 10.53 6.63 2.93
CA ARG A 105 10.77 6.80 1.50
C ARG A 105 9.48 7.11 0.73
N PHE A 106 8.37 6.54 1.19
CA PHE A 106 7.02 6.82 0.71
C PHE A 106 6.11 7.21 1.86
N ASP A 107 5.11 8.04 1.59
CA ASP A 107 4.04 8.36 2.53
C ASP A 107 3.07 7.19 2.67
N VAL A 108 2.78 6.54 1.53
CA VAL A 108 1.80 5.46 1.41
C VAL A 108 2.33 4.37 0.49
N ALA A 109 1.94 3.10 0.71
CA ALA A 109 2.04 2.07 -0.32
C ALA A 109 0.67 1.50 -0.67
N VAL A 110 0.47 1.25 -1.98
CA VAL A 110 -0.82 0.87 -2.58
C VAL A 110 -0.60 -0.24 -3.60
N ALA A 111 -0.93 -1.49 -3.25
CA ALA A 111 -0.71 -2.66 -4.10
C ALA A 111 -1.49 -3.89 -3.57
N ALA A 112 -2.79 -3.78 -3.31
CA ALA A 112 -3.63 -4.82 -2.72
C ALA A 112 -3.00 -5.47 -1.47
N ILE A 113 -2.38 -4.67 -0.62
CA ILE A 113 -1.56 -5.15 0.51
C ILE A 113 -2.46 -5.59 1.65
N GLY A 114 -2.58 -6.91 1.83
CA GLY A 114 -3.39 -7.49 2.91
C GLY A 114 -2.90 -7.09 4.30
N THR A 115 -3.83 -6.70 5.14
CA THR A 115 -3.59 -6.26 6.52
C THR A 115 -3.44 -7.47 7.44
N THR A 116 -2.26 -7.66 8.03
CA THR A 116 -1.99 -8.72 9.00
C THR A 116 -1.45 -8.17 10.31
N GLU A 117 -1.65 -8.87 11.41
CA GLU A 117 -1.10 -8.48 12.72
C GLU A 117 0.45 -8.43 12.72
N ALA A 118 1.10 -9.29 11.92
CA ALA A 118 2.55 -9.25 11.76
C ALA A 118 3.01 -7.94 11.09
N ARG A 119 2.34 -7.52 10.01
CA ARG A 119 2.63 -6.28 9.27
C ARG A 119 2.32 -5.03 10.10
N LYS A 120 1.24 -5.05 10.88
CA LYS A 120 0.86 -3.95 11.80
C LYS A 120 1.90 -3.65 12.88
N LYS A 121 2.86 -4.55 13.14
CA LYS A 121 3.95 -4.26 14.07
C LYS A 121 4.91 -3.18 13.55
N THR A 122 5.07 -3.07 12.23
CA THR A 122 6.06 -2.18 11.58
C THR A 122 5.46 -1.02 10.85
N VAL A 123 4.24 -1.14 10.35
CA VAL A 123 3.48 -0.12 9.61
C VAL A 123 2.05 -0.05 10.13
N ASP A 124 1.34 1.03 9.81
CA ASP A 124 -0.10 1.13 9.99
C ASP A 124 -0.83 0.95 8.66
N PHE A 125 -2.13 0.72 8.72
CA PHE A 125 -2.98 0.54 7.56
C PHE A 125 -4.21 1.44 7.66
N SER A 126 -4.74 1.82 6.50
CA SER A 126 -6.12 2.30 6.41
C SER A 126 -7.10 1.19 6.77
N ASP A 127 -8.37 1.51 6.85
CA ASP A 127 -9.43 0.51 6.83
C ASP A 127 -9.37 -0.30 5.52
N GLY A 128 -9.90 -1.54 5.57
CA GLY A 128 -9.88 -2.43 4.42
C GLY A 128 -10.77 -1.93 3.29
N TYR A 129 -10.28 -2.04 2.07
CA TYR A 129 -11.04 -1.63 0.88
C TYR A 129 -11.25 -2.75 -0.14
N LEU A 130 -10.60 -3.90 0.02
CA LEU A 130 -10.72 -5.04 -0.88
C LEU A 130 -10.43 -6.34 -0.14
N ALA A 131 -11.21 -7.39 -0.46
CA ALA A 131 -10.95 -8.76 -0.05
C ALA A 131 -11.40 -9.70 -1.16
N GLY A 132 -10.79 -10.88 -1.26
CA GLY A 132 -11.09 -11.82 -2.34
C GLY A 132 -10.45 -13.18 -2.10
N TYR A 133 -9.88 -13.74 -3.17
CA TYR A 133 -9.24 -15.05 -3.16
C TYR A 133 -7.78 -14.96 -3.59
N LEU A 134 -6.97 -15.84 -3.01
CA LEU A 134 -5.64 -16.22 -3.49
C LEU A 134 -5.81 -17.48 -4.34
N SER A 135 -5.07 -17.60 -5.44
CA SER A 135 -5.31 -18.66 -6.42
C SER A 135 -4.03 -19.29 -6.93
N VAL A 136 -4.07 -20.59 -7.15
CA VAL A 136 -2.99 -21.34 -7.82
C VAL A 136 -3.27 -21.39 -9.31
N LEU A 137 -2.38 -20.82 -10.10
CA LEU A 137 -2.37 -20.83 -11.57
C LEU A 137 -1.38 -21.89 -12.06
N THR A 138 -1.79 -22.78 -12.97
CA THR A 138 -0.96 -23.88 -13.47
C THR A 138 -1.42 -24.37 -14.85
N ALA A 139 -0.50 -24.99 -15.62
CA ALA A 139 -0.80 -25.79 -16.79
C ALA A 139 -0.90 -27.29 -16.47
N ASP A 140 -0.44 -27.72 -15.29
CA ASP A 140 -0.47 -29.12 -14.87
C ASP A 140 -1.88 -29.53 -14.44
N LYS A 141 -2.51 -30.37 -15.27
CA LYS A 141 -3.87 -30.89 -15.06
C LYS A 141 -3.99 -31.82 -13.84
N THR A 142 -2.87 -32.28 -13.28
CA THR A 142 -2.86 -33.13 -12.08
C THR A 142 -3.01 -32.28 -10.79
N ILE A 143 -2.74 -30.98 -10.84
CA ILE A 143 -2.95 -30.06 -9.73
C ILE A 143 -4.42 -29.61 -9.76
N THR A 144 -5.26 -30.24 -8.94
CA THR A 144 -6.70 -29.92 -8.81
C THR A 144 -7.07 -29.51 -7.38
N SER A 145 -6.13 -29.59 -6.44
CA SER A 145 -6.28 -29.24 -5.03
C SER A 145 -4.93 -28.86 -4.42
N ALA A 146 -4.93 -28.40 -3.18
CA ALA A 146 -3.71 -28.10 -2.42
C ALA A 146 -2.80 -29.35 -2.29
N ASP A 147 -3.37 -30.55 -2.14
CA ASP A 147 -2.58 -31.78 -2.05
C ASP A 147 -1.84 -32.09 -3.36
N GLY A 148 -2.35 -31.68 -4.50
CA GLY A 148 -1.68 -31.81 -5.80
C GLY A 148 -0.40 -31.01 -5.94
N LEU A 149 -0.12 -30.09 -5.00
CA LEU A 149 1.13 -29.30 -4.95
C LEU A 149 2.29 -30.04 -4.29
N LYS A 150 2.08 -31.18 -3.62
CA LYS A 150 3.15 -31.95 -2.99
C LYS A 150 4.20 -32.40 -4.02
N GLY A 151 5.47 -32.08 -3.75
CA GLY A 151 6.60 -32.35 -4.63
C GLY A 151 6.67 -31.46 -5.87
N LYS A 152 5.80 -30.45 -5.99
CA LYS A 152 5.79 -29.47 -7.10
C LYS A 152 6.55 -28.19 -6.71
N ARG A 153 7.10 -27.52 -7.70
CA ARG A 153 7.73 -26.20 -7.55
C ARG A 153 6.64 -25.13 -7.69
N LEU A 154 6.42 -24.38 -6.62
CA LEU A 154 5.39 -23.33 -6.56
C LEU A 154 6.03 -21.94 -6.53
N GLY A 155 5.84 -21.17 -7.59
CA GLY A 155 6.24 -19.78 -7.64
C GLY A 155 5.37 -18.92 -6.72
N VAL A 156 5.99 -18.04 -5.94
CA VAL A 156 5.36 -17.03 -5.09
C VAL A 156 6.11 -15.71 -5.21
N VAL A 157 5.42 -14.59 -5.12
CA VAL A 157 6.11 -13.29 -5.00
C VAL A 157 6.54 -13.09 -3.55
N GLN A 158 7.81 -12.70 -3.37
CA GLN A 158 8.42 -12.54 -2.06
C GLN A 158 7.70 -11.49 -1.19
N GLY A 159 7.49 -11.82 0.09
CA GLY A 159 6.87 -10.93 1.08
C GLY A 159 5.34 -10.89 1.03
N THR A 160 4.70 -11.61 0.10
CA THR A 160 3.25 -11.64 -0.07
C THR A 160 2.52 -12.53 0.95
N LEU A 161 1.19 -12.39 1.03
CA LEU A 161 0.35 -13.34 1.78
C LEU A 161 0.43 -14.75 1.19
N GLN A 162 0.58 -14.86 -0.11
CA GLN A 162 0.73 -16.12 -0.83
C GLN A 162 1.97 -16.87 -0.37
N GLU A 163 3.13 -16.21 -0.25
CA GLU A 163 4.33 -16.83 0.29
C GLU A 163 4.11 -17.33 1.72
N ILE A 164 3.55 -16.46 2.58
CA ILE A 164 3.31 -16.79 4.00
C ILE A 164 2.33 -17.98 4.12
N TYR A 165 1.24 -17.94 3.34
CA TYR A 165 0.23 -18.99 3.34
C TYR A 165 0.79 -20.32 2.85
N ALA A 166 1.50 -20.30 1.71
CA ALA A 166 2.07 -21.49 1.11
C ALA A 166 3.10 -22.16 2.01
N ALA A 167 3.99 -21.38 2.63
CA ALA A 167 4.98 -21.89 3.58
C ALA A 167 4.36 -22.60 4.79
N LYS A 168 3.17 -22.15 5.21
CA LYS A 168 2.47 -22.71 6.37
C LYS A 168 1.57 -23.90 6.01
N ASN A 169 0.92 -23.86 4.84
CA ASN A 169 -0.23 -24.74 4.54
C ASN A 169 0.03 -25.70 3.40
N PHE A 170 0.92 -25.42 2.45
CA PHE A 170 1.24 -26.30 1.34
C PHE A 170 2.48 -27.15 1.66
N ILE A 171 2.33 -28.05 2.62
CA ILE A 171 3.42 -28.86 3.14
C ILE A 171 3.93 -29.85 2.06
N GLY A 172 5.24 -29.88 1.88
CA GLY A 172 5.91 -30.72 0.88
C GLY A 172 5.97 -30.11 -0.53
N THR A 173 5.60 -28.82 -0.66
CA THR A 173 5.76 -28.03 -1.88
C THR A 173 7.12 -27.32 -1.84
N ASP A 174 7.83 -27.27 -2.96
CA ASP A 174 9.07 -26.51 -3.12
C ASP A 174 8.73 -25.06 -3.52
N LEU A 175 8.96 -24.11 -2.61
CA LEU A 175 8.63 -22.69 -2.82
C LEU A 175 9.77 -21.96 -3.54
N VAL A 176 9.48 -21.44 -4.73
CA VAL A 176 10.40 -20.63 -5.52
C VAL A 176 9.94 -19.17 -5.45
N LYS A 177 10.80 -18.29 -4.90
CA LYS A 177 10.49 -16.88 -4.68
C LYS A 177 10.87 -16.02 -5.87
N PHE A 178 9.98 -15.13 -6.27
CA PHE A 178 10.18 -14.18 -7.36
C PHE A 178 10.03 -12.74 -6.87
N PRO A 179 10.66 -11.75 -7.53
CA PRO A 179 10.50 -10.34 -7.19
C PRO A 179 9.12 -9.79 -7.57
N ASP A 180 8.52 -10.33 -8.63
CA ASP A 180 7.27 -9.85 -9.23
C ASP A 180 6.49 -11.00 -9.93
N ASN A 181 5.23 -10.72 -10.31
CA ASN A 181 4.38 -11.70 -10.96
C ASN A 181 4.81 -12.03 -12.39
N ASN A 182 5.35 -11.07 -13.14
CA ASN A 182 5.79 -11.30 -14.52
C ASN A 182 6.92 -12.34 -14.56
N SER A 183 7.90 -12.23 -13.65
CA SER A 183 8.99 -13.19 -13.49
C SER A 183 8.47 -14.58 -13.11
N ALA A 184 7.51 -14.65 -12.17
CA ALA A 184 6.90 -15.90 -11.74
C ALA A 184 6.08 -16.56 -12.84
N VAL A 185 5.27 -15.81 -13.58
CA VAL A 185 4.47 -16.34 -14.72
C VAL A 185 5.37 -16.73 -15.88
N SER A 186 6.45 -16.01 -16.15
CA SER A 186 7.44 -16.42 -17.15
C SER A 186 8.09 -17.75 -16.77
N ALA A 187 8.44 -17.96 -15.50
CA ALA A 187 8.96 -19.22 -14.97
C ALA A 187 7.93 -20.36 -15.05
N LEU A 188 6.64 -20.06 -14.82
CA LEU A 188 5.55 -21.02 -15.00
C LEU A 188 5.40 -21.42 -16.47
N ASN A 189 5.38 -20.45 -17.36
CA ASN A 189 5.17 -20.69 -18.79
C ASN A 189 6.33 -21.47 -19.45
N ASN A 190 7.57 -21.31 -18.95
CA ASN A 190 8.72 -22.07 -19.45
C ASN A 190 9.00 -23.39 -18.68
N GLY A 191 8.15 -23.75 -17.70
CA GLY A 191 8.27 -24.97 -16.92
C GLY A 191 9.35 -24.95 -15.83
N THR A 192 9.91 -23.78 -15.48
CA THR A 192 10.84 -23.66 -14.35
C THR A 192 10.12 -23.88 -13.01
N VAL A 193 8.85 -23.48 -12.91
CA VAL A 193 7.94 -23.84 -11.81
C VAL A 193 6.71 -24.54 -12.37
N ASP A 194 6.02 -25.32 -11.56
CA ASP A 194 4.87 -26.13 -11.95
C ASP A 194 3.54 -25.39 -11.73
N ALA A 195 3.54 -24.42 -10.84
CA ALA A 195 2.41 -23.56 -10.52
C ALA A 195 2.88 -22.18 -10.00
N HIS A 196 1.98 -21.20 -10.02
CA HIS A 196 2.19 -19.89 -9.39
C HIS A 196 1.00 -19.55 -8.49
N PHE A 197 1.28 -19.08 -7.27
CA PHE A 197 0.25 -18.71 -6.29
C PHE A 197 0.18 -17.19 -6.15
N LEU A 198 -0.94 -16.60 -6.56
CA LEU A 198 -1.15 -15.17 -6.70
C LEU A 198 -2.61 -14.79 -6.39
N ASP A 199 -2.97 -13.51 -6.49
CA ASP A 199 -4.35 -13.07 -6.34
C ASP A 199 -5.24 -13.56 -7.49
N TYR A 200 -6.49 -13.91 -7.18
CA TYR A 200 -7.45 -14.49 -8.11
C TYR A 200 -7.66 -13.66 -9.38
N GLU A 201 -7.86 -12.36 -9.24
CA GLU A 201 -8.10 -11.51 -10.41
C GLU A 201 -6.86 -11.36 -11.30
N ALA A 202 -5.66 -11.35 -10.69
CA ALA A 202 -4.42 -11.41 -11.45
C ALA A 202 -4.27 -12.77 -12.16
N ALA A 203 -4.62 -13.88 -11.49
CA ALA A 203 -4.63 -15.21 -12.11
C ALA A 203 -5.59 -15.28 -13.30
N LYS A 204 -6.77 -14.65 -13.22
CA LYS A 204 -7.71 -14.53 -14.35
C LYS A 204 -7.09 -13.79 -15.53
N ASP A 205 -6.45 -12.63 -15.28
CA ASP A 205 -5.81 -11.84 -16.33
C ASP A 205 -4.68 -12.63 -17.02
N TYR A 206 -3.83 -13.30 -16.24
CA TYR A 206 -2.79 -14.17 -16.79
C TYR A 206 -3.36 -15.37 -17.57
N GLY A 207 -4.42 -16.02 -17.08
CA GLY A 207 -5.10 -17.10 -17.77
C GLY A 207 -5.74 -16.68 -19.11
N GLN A 208 -6.14 -15.41 -19.27
CA GLN A 208 -6.59 -14.87 -20.55
C GLN A 208 -5.43 -14.68 -21.54
N ARG A 209 -4.27 -14.26 -21.05
CA ARG A 209 -3.06 -14.06 -21.87
C ARG A 209 -2.34 -15.36 -22.23
N TYR A 210 -2.44 -16.37 -21.37
CA TYR A 210 -1.84 -17.70 -21.51
C TYR A 210 -2.92 -18.77 -21.41
N PRO A 211 -3.58 -19.15 -22.52
CA PRO A 211 -4.77 -20.02 -22.49
C PRO A 211 -4.55 -21.43 -21.93
N ASP A 212 -3.31 -21.89 -21.87
CA ASP A 212 -2.94 -23.18 -21.27
C ASP A 212 -2.95 -23.14 -19.75
N LEU A 213 -2.82 -21.95 -19.14
CA LEU A 213 -2.83 -21.76 -17.70
C LEU A 213 -4.28 -21.72 -17.18
N LYS A 214 -4.54 -22.46 -16.11
CA LYS A 214 -5.84 -22.54 -15.45
C LYS A 214 -5.71 -22.30 -13.96
N ILE A 215 -6.75 -21.72 -13.37
CA ILE A 215 -6.89 -21.60 -11.91
C ILE A 215 -7.32 -22.97 -11.39
N ALA A 216 -6.47 -23.57 -10.55
CA ALA A 216 -6.69 -24.91 -10.00
C ALA A 216 -7.21 -24.89 -8.55
N VAL A 217 -6.80 -23.88 -7.75
CA VAL A 217 -7.15 -23.79 -6.32
C VAL A 217 -7.48 -22.34 -5.98
N ASN A 218 -8.50 -22.13 -5.14
CA ASN A 218 -8.85 -20.82 -4.60
C ASN A 218 -8.88 -20.87 -3.06
N ILE A 219 -8.23 -19.91 -2.44
CA ILE A 219 -8.15 -19.74 -0.98
C ILE A 219 -8.74 -18.37 -0.61
N PRO A 220 -9.76 -18.31 0.28
CA PRO A 220 -10.28 -17.02 0.74
C PRO A 220 -9.22 -16.21 1.49
N SER A 221 -9.17 -14.88 1.25
CA SER A 221 -8.26 -13.94 1.94
C SER A 221 -9.01 -12.90 2.76
N PHE A 222 -10.26 -13.17 3.14
CA PHE A 222 -11.16 -12.21 3.80
C PHE A 222 -10.69 -11.77 5.21
N ASP A 223 -9.89 -12.59 5.89
CA ASP A 223 -9.33 -12.25 7.21
C ASP A 223 -8.18 -11.23 7.14
N ALA A 224 -7.69 -10.93 5.94
CA ALA A 224 -6.62 -9.98 5.71
C ALA A 224 -6.96 -9.04 4.53
N PRO A 225 -8.00 -8.20 4.69
CA PRO A 225 -8.40 -7.28 3.63
C PRO A 225 -7.26 -6.34 3.26
N ALA A 226 -7.20 -5.95 1.99
CA ALA A 226 -6.24 -4.96 1.52
C ALA A 226 -6.52 -3.59 2.13
N GLY A 227 -5.47 -2.90 2.58
CA GLY A 227 -5.48 -1.54 3.09
C GLY A 227 -4.31 -0.74 2.53
N PHE A 228 -4.42 0.58 2.53
CA PHE A 228 -3.30 1.47 2.23
C PHE A 228 -2.29 1.41 3.38
N VAL A 229 -1.02 1.16 3.05
CA VAL A 229 0.06 1.11 4.04
C VAL A 229 0.52 2.51 4.37
N ILE A 230 0.67 2.81 5.66
CA ILE A 230 1.01 4.14 6.17
C ILE A 230 2.14 3.96 7.19
N ARG A 231 3.02 4.96 7.32
CA ARG A 231 4.06 4.94 8.35
C ARG A 231 3.44 4.81 9.74
N LYS A 232 4.05 3.97 10.57
CA LYS A 232 3.63 3.72 11.95
C LYS A 232 3.47 5.01 12.73
N GLY A 233 2.29 5.20 13.36
CA GLY A 233 1.97 6.35 14.19
C GLY A 233 1.57 7.62 13.42
N ASN A 234 1.43 7.60 12.08
CA ASN A 234 0.86 8.72 11.35
C ASN A 234 -0.68 8.67 11.36
N ASP A 235 -1.27 8.88 12.53
CA ASP A 235 -2.71 8.83 12.74
C ASP A 235 -3.47 9.91 11.95
N LYS A 236 -2.83 11.07 11.72
CA LYS A 236 -3.45 12.16 10.95
C LYS A 236 -3.73 11.71 9.52
N LEU A 237 -2.73 11.18 8.83
CA LEU A 237 -2.89 10.67 7.47
C LEU A 237 -3.86 9.48 7.43
N ARG A 238 -3.71 8.52 8.37
CA ARG A 238 -4.59 7.35 8.44
C ARG A 238 -6.06 7.74 8.57
N ASN A 239 -6.39 8.62 9.50
CA ASN A 239 -7.77 9.05 9.74
C ASN A 239 -8.34 9.82 8.55
N ALA A 240 -7.54 10.66 7.90
CA ALA A 240 -7.95 11.38 6.70
C ALA A 240 -8.22 10.42 5.54
N LEU A 241 -7.32 9.45 5.29
CA LEU A 241 -7.51 8.43 4.26
C LEU A 241 -8.76 7.58 4.53
N ASN A 242 -9.00 7.16 5.79
CA ASN A 242 -10.21 6.40 6.16
C ASN A 242 -11.49 7.19 5.91
N THR A 243 -11.52 8.47 6.30
CA THR A 243 -12.68 9.34 6.04
C THR A 243 -12.97 9.45 4.55
N ALA A 244 -11.95 9.69 3.73
CA ALA A 244 -12.08 9.81 2.28
C ALA A 244 -12.45 8.47 1.61
N LEU A 245 -11.88 7.35 2.09
CA LEU A 245 -12.19 6.00 1.61
C LEU A 245 -13.65 5.64 1.89
N HIS A 246 -14.14 5.87 3.11
CA HIS A 246 -15.54 5.63 3.46
C HIS A 246 -16.49 6.51 2.63
N ALA A 247 -16.14 7.77 2.38
CA ALA A 247 -16.91 8.63 1.50
C ALA A 247 -16.99 8.07 0.07
N ALA A 248 -15.87 7.53 -0.47
CA ALA A 248 -15.85 6.88 -1.78
C ALA A 248 -16.69 5.58 -1.83
N MET A 249 -16.78 4.86 -0.73
CA MET A 249 -17.68 3.71 -0.61
C MET A 249 -19.15 4.15 -0.56
N GLN A 250 -19.46 5.18 0.21
CA GLN A 250 -20.84 5.64 0.43
C GLN A 250 -21.46 6.30 -0.81
N ASP A 251 -20.70 7.06 -1.59
CA ASP A 251 -21.21 7.73 -2.80
C ASP A 251 -21.18 6.83 -4.06
N GLY A 252 -20.73 5.58 -3.93
CA GLY A 252 -20.71 4.61 -5.01
C GLY A 252 -19.46 4.69 -5.91
N THR A 253 -18.52 5.58 -5.65
CA THR A 253 -17.26 5.67 -6.40
C THR A 253 -16.50 4.34 -6.34
N TRP A 254 -16.36 3.75 -5.14
CA TRP A 254 -15.73 2.45 -4.94
C TRP A 254 -16.40 1.36 -5.80
N LYS A 255 -17.73 1.30 -5.79
CA LYS A 255 -18.53 0.36 -6.60
C LYS A 255 -18.24 0.50 -8.08
N THR A 256 -18.27 1.73 -8.59
CA THR A 256 -17.99 2.03 -10.00
C THR A 256 -16.60 1.58 -10.43
N LEU A 257 -15.58 1.82 -9.58
CA LEU A 257 -14.22 1.36 -9.82
C LEU A 257 -14.11 -0.17 -9.75
N TYR A 258 -14.81 -0.80 -8.80
CA TYR A 258 -14.83 -2.24 -8.69
C TYR A 258 -15.43 -2.90 -9.95
N GLU A 259 -16.59 -2.43 -10.42
CA GLU A 259 -17.24 -2.93 -11.64
C GLU A 259 -16.37 -2.74 -12.90
N LYS A 260 -15.62 -1.62 -12.96
CA LYS A 260 -14.67 -1.35 -14.06
C LYS A 260 -13.53 -2.36 -14.09
N TRP A 261 -12.93 -2.65 -12.92
CA TRP A 261 -11.68 -3.40 -12.85
C TRP A 261 -11.88 -4.91 -12.64
N PHE A 262 -13.02 -5.31 -12.06
CA PHE A 262 -13.36 -6.70 -11.75
C PHE A 262 -14.70 -7.12 -12.40
N PRO A 263 -14.82 -7.02 -13.73
CA PRO A 263 -16.08 -7.33 -14.41
C PRO A 263 -16.49 -8.79 -14.18
N GLY A 264 -17.74 -8.99 -13.74
CA GLY A 264 -18.30 -10.31 -13.46
C GLY A 264 -17.81 -10.98 -12.17
N SER A 265 -16.97 -10.33 -11.38
CA SER A 265 -16.57 -10.84 -10.06
C SER A 265 -17.64 -10.52 -9.00
N PRO A 266 -17.85 -11.42 -8.02
CA PRO A 266 -18.77 -11.18 -6.92
C PRO A 266 -18.38 -9.90 -6.17
N MET A 267 -19.35 -9.01 -5.96
CA MET A 267 -19.10 -7.75 -5.27
C MET A 267 -19.15 -7.95 -3.76
N PRO A 268 -18.12 -7.55 -3.00
CA PRO A 268 -18.12 -7.67 -1.54
C PRO A 268 -19.06 -6.66 -0.91
N ASP A 269 -20.18 -7.14 -0.34
CA ASP A 269 -21.24 -6.30 0.25
C ASP A 269 -20.75 -5.37 1.37
N GLN A 270 -19.67 -5.73 2.05
CA GLN A 270 -19.10 -4.97 3.16
C GLN A 270 -18.56 -3.59 2.76
N TYR A 271 -18.30 -3.37 1.47
CA TYR A 271 -17.79 -2.09 0.93
C TYR A 271 -18.86 -1.28 0.20
N LEU A 272 -20.10 -1.78 0.16
CA LEU A 272 -21.24 -1.08 -0.42
C LEU A 272 -21.85 -0.08 0.56
N PRO A 273 -22.57 0.94 0.06
CA PRO A 273 -23.33 1.86 0.90
C PRO A 273 -24.27 1.10 1.83
N LYS A 274 -24.17 1.36 3.13
CA LYS A 274 -25.14 0.85 4.09
C LYS A 274 -26.44 1.63 3.90
N LYS A 275 -27.55 0.90 3.71
CA LYS A 275 -28.90 1.46 3.60
C LYS A 275 -29.35 2.07 4.92
#